data_a759aff45b2205f3e22e701ccbe98405
#
_entry.id   a759aff45b2205f3e22e701ccbe98405
#
_cell.length_a   1.000
_cell.length_b   1.000
_cell.length_c   1.000
_cell.angle_alpha   90.00
_cell.angle_beta   90.00
_cell.angle_gamma   90.00
#
_symmetry.space_group_name_H-M   'P 1'
#
loop_
_entity.id
_entity.type
_entity.pdbx_description
1 polymer ?
#
loop_
_entity_poly.entity_id
_entity_poly.type
_entity_poly.pdbx_seq_one_letter_code
_entity_poly.pdbx_strand_id
1 'polypeptide(L)'
;MRFLALVVVCAGIVHADTVLVLPFFNHSRNPSLDWIGESIAETVRDSLASEQVLVLDRDDRLEAYRRQSLRPNAELTHASIIKVGESLDASKVIYGYYEVTPAEPPAEGKPVSRGSLRVTARILDLKRLRQGPEFAEIGALEELASLETHLGWQSLQFLIPKSAPGEQEFRKARPPVRVDAVESYVRGLLATSPEQRHRYFTQAARLDANYSQPRFHLGKIYWDKKDYKVAADWLDKVAPSDPHYLEAQYYLGLSRFHLSDFAGAARSFQVVAGTVPLNEVFNNLGAAQLRLGQMDAAAANFRKALEGDSADPDFHFNLGYTLWKAGKNAEAAESFRAALDRKPGDNETVALLGRALKGDPPKAGDPKTDARERLKTNYDEAAYRQLQAELDARK
;
A
#
# COMPACT_ATOMS: atom_id res chain seq x y z
N MET A 1 31.76 -8.80 51.01
CA MET A 1 31.27 -9.44 49.80
C MET A 1 29.84 -8.98 49.59
N ARG A 2 29.63 -8.06 48.66
CA ARG A 2 28.28 -7.60 48.23
C ARG A 2 27.97 -8.31 46.92
N PHE A 3 26.98 -9.22 46.95
CA PHE A 3 26.42 -9.85 45.74
C PHE A 3 25.57 -8.82 45.01
N LEU A 4 25.99 -8.42 43.82
CA LEU A 4 25.19 -7.65 42.87
C LEU A 4 24.30 -8.66 42.13
N ALA A 5 23.02 -8.66 42.43
CA ALA A 5 22.05 -9.45 41.67
C ALA A 5 21.80 -8.74 40.34
N LEU A 6 22.27 -9.37 39.25
CA LEU A 6 21.98 -8.94 37.87
C LEU A 6 20.53 -9.33 37.58
N VAL A 7 19.60 -8.38 37.64
CA VAL A 7 18.24 -8.56 37.16
C VAL A 7 18.27 -8.46 35.64
N VAL A 8 18.28 -9.60 34.96
CA VAL A 8 18.02 -9.68 33.52
C VAL A 8 16.56 -9.40 33.30
N VAL A 9 16.23 -8.14 32.95
CA VAL A 9 14.92 -7.81 32.45
C VAL A 9 14.85 -8.38 31.03
N CYS A 10 14.22 -9.54 30.88
CA CYS A 10 13.74 -10.01 29.57
C CYS A 10 12.64 -9.02 29.13
N ALA A 11 13.02 -8.00 28.36
CA ALA A 11 12.07 -7.23 27.61
C ALA A 11 11.45 -8.19 26.58
N GLY A 12 10.24 -8.68 26.91
CA GLY A 12 9.44 -9.43 25.92
C GLY A 12 9.27 -8.53 24.70
N ILE A 13 9.66 -9.05 23.54
CA ILE A 13 9.41 -8.39 22.25
C ILE A 13 7.89 -8.33 22.11
N VAL A 14 7.31 -7.16 22.36
CA VAL A 14 5.88 -6.91 22.07
C VAL A 14 5.79 -6.79 20.55
N HIS A 15 5.43 -7.88 19.88
CA HIS A 15 5.07 -7.82 18.47
C HIS A 15 3.74 -7.09 18.36
N ALA A 16 3.66 -6.10 17.49
CA ALA A 16 2.39 -5.50 17.11
C ALA A 16 1.43 -6.59 16.61
N ASP A 17 0.15 -6.46 16.95
CA ASP A 17 -0.85 -7.43 16.52
C ASP A 17 -1.07 -7.31 15.00
N THR A 18 -0.58 -8.30 14.24
CA THR A 18 -0.77 -8.39 12.79
C THR A 18 -2.05 -9.17 12.49
N VAL A 19 -2.89 -8.63 11.63
CA VAL A 19 -4.19 -9.20 11.26
C VAL A 19 -4.14 -9.75 9.84
N LEU A 20 -4.59 -10.98 9.64
CA LEU A 20 -4.83 -11.59 8.35
C LEU A 20 -6.33 -11.62 8.08
N VAL A 21 -6.76 -11.15 6.91
CA VAL A 21 -8.17 -11.28 6.45
C VAL A 21 -8.22 -12.29 5.33
N LEU A 22 -9.01 -13.36 5.53
CA LEU A 22 -9.19 -14.41 4.53
C LEU A 22 -10.45 -14.15 3.69
N PRO A 23 -10.50 -14.59 2.42
CA PRO A 23 -11.72 -14.58 1.62
C PRO A 23 -12.80 -15.36 2.30
N PHE A 24 -14.02 -14.83 2.26
CA PHE A 24 -15.18 -15.49 2.85
C PHE A 24 -15.71 -16.60 1.94
N PHE A 25 -16.03 -17.74 2.52
CA PHE A 25 -16.47 -18.90 1.76
C PHE A 25 -17.93 -18.75 1.28
N ASN A 26 -18.18 -19.17 0.04
CA ASN A 26 -19.50 -19.07 -0.60
C ASN A 26 -20.37 -20.30 -0.27
N HIS A 27 -21.33 -20.16 0.61
CA HIS A 27 -22.32 -21.21 0.91
C HIS A 27 -23.52 -21.24 -0.09
N SER A 28 -23.64 -20.24 -0.98
CA SER A 28 -24.76 -20.18 -1.95
C SER A 28 -24.68 -21.21 -3.05
N ARG A 29 -23.58 -21.98 -3.15
CA ARG A 29 -23.33 -22.98 -4.21
C ARG A 29 -23.42 -22.45 -5.64
N ASN A 30 -23.32 -21.14 -5.82
CA ASN A 30 -23.31 -20.49 -7.13
C ASN A 30 -21.91 -19.87 -7.36
N PRO A 31 -21.04 -20.52 -8.16
CA PRO A 31 -19.65 -20.04 -8.38
C PRO A 31 -19.57 -18.66 -9.04
N SER A 32 -20.64 -18.19 -9.71
CA SER A 32 -20.63 -16.85 -10.30
C SER A 32 -20.58 -15.73 -9.25
N LEU A 33 -20.85 -16.05 -7.98
CA LEU A 33 -20.85 -15.16 -6.83
C LEU A 33 -19.57 -15.27 -5.99
N ASP A 34 -18.61 -16.13 -6.33
CA ASP A 34 -17.37 -16.34 -5.55
C ASP A 34 -16.54 -15.07 -5.34
N TRP A 35 -16.70 -14.09 -6.21
CA TRP A 35 -16.07 -12.78 -6.08
C TRP A 35 -16.48 -12.03 -4.81
N ILE A 36 -17.67 -12.30 -4.23
CA ILE A 36 -18.16 -11.63 -3.02
C ILE A 36 -17.25 -11.92 -1.81
N GLY A 37 -16.75 -13.15 -1.69
CA GLY A 37 -15.84 -13.50 -0.60
C GLY A 37 -14.53 -12.72 -0.61
N GLU A 38 -13.98 -12.45 -1.78
CA GLU A 38 -12.82 -11.57 -1.95
C GLU A 38 -13.20 -10.10 -1.70
N SER A 39 -14.38 -9.66 -2.15
CA SER A 39 -14.89 -8.31 -1.89
C SER A 39 -14.96 -8.00 -0.40
N ILE A 40 -15.55 -8.91 0.38
CA ILE A 40 -15.65 -8.78 1.85
C ILE A 40 -14.23 -8.69 2.46
N ALA A 41 -13.32 -9.58 2.04
CA ALA A 41 -11.98 -9.60 2.58
C ALA A 41 -11.22 -8.30 2.29
N GLU A 42 -11.27 -7.78 1.07
CA GLU A 42 -10.60 -6.54 0.69
C GLU A 42 -11.20 -5.33 1.43
N THR A 43 -12.54 -5.23 1.51
CA THR A 43 -13.20 -4.11 2.21
C THR A 43 -12.89 -4.13 3.71
N VAL A 44 -12.89 -5.31 4.35
CA VAL A 44 -12.50 -5.43 5.77
C VAL A 44 -11.03 -5.08 5.95
N ARG A 45 -10.12 -5.59 5.11
CA ARG A 45 -8.70 -5.26 5.13
C ARG A 45 -8.48 -3.74 5.02
N ASP A 46 -9.07 -3.11 4.03
CA ASP A 46 -8.96 -1.67 3.80
C ASP A 46 -9.53 -0.85 4.95
N SER A 47 -10.62 -1.32 5.55
CA SER A 47 -11.21 -0.72 6.74
C SER A 47 -10.26 -0.73 7.93
N LEU A 48 -9.55 -1.84 8.14
CA LEU A 48 -8.57 -1.98 9.21
C LEU A 48 -7.31 -1.14 8.94
N ALA A 49 -6.78 -1.21 7.73
CA ALA A 49 -5.57 -0.49 7.33
C ALA A 49 -5.73 1.04 7.44
N SER A 50 -6.90 1.59 7.09
CA SER A 50 -7.18 3.02 7.19
C SER A 50 -7.19 3.55 8.62
N GLU A 51 -7.42 2.69 9.61
CA GLU A 51 -7.36 3.01 11.04
C GLU A 51 -6.03 2.52 11.68
N GLN A 52 -5.00 2.37 10.86
CA GLN A 52 -3.62 2.02 11.27
C GLN A 52 -3.47 0.65 11.94
N VAL A 53 -4.43 -0.25 11.76
CA VAL A 53 -4.25 -1.65 12.14
C VAL A 53 -3.27 -2.30 11.17
N LEU A 54 -2.28 -3.01 11.67
CA LEU A 54 -1.32 -3.73 10.83
C LEU A 54 -2.02 -4.95 10.22
N VAL A 55 -2.29 -4.87 8.92
CA VAL A 55 -2.98 -5.92 8.16
C VAL A 55 -2.08 -6.46 7.08
N LEU A 56 -2.04 -7.78 6.93
CA LEU A 56 -1.29 -8.45 5.88
C LEU A 56 -1.92 -8.21 4.51
N ASP A 57 -1.06 -8.08 3.51
CA ASP A 57 -1.47 -7.81 2.15
C ASP A 57 -2.09 -9.04 1.47
N ARG A 58 -2.84 -8.77 0.39
CA ARG A 58 -3.42 -9.80 -0.44
C ARG A 58 -2.36 -10.72 -1.07
N ASP A 59 -1.24 -10.15 -1.49
CA ASP A 59 -0.18 -10.91 -2.14
C ASP A 59 0.52 -11.86 -1.18
N ASP A 60 0.74 -11.48 0.09
CA ASP A 60 1.24 -12.35 1.15
C ASP A 60 0.31 -13.54 1.37
N ARG A 61 -0.99 -13.29 1.45
CA ARG A 61 -2.01 -14.34 1.57
C ARG A 61 -1.99 -15.30 0.38
N LEU A 62 -1.91 -14.78 -0.85
CA LEU A 62 -1.84 -15.62 -2.06
C LEU A 62 -0.58 -16.46 -2.10
N GLU A 63 0.54 -15.93 -1.64
CA GLU A 63 1.79 -16.67 -1.53
C GLU A 63 1.69 -17.80 -0.49
N ALA A 64 1.09 -17.52 0.68
CA ALA A 64 0.85 -18.55 1.69
C ALA A 64 -0.06 -19.68 1.17
N TYR A 65 -1.11 -19.33 0.41
CA TYR A 65 -1.98 -20.31 -0.24
C TYR A 65 -1.22 -21.18 -1.24
N ARG A 66 -0.35 -20.59 -2.07
CA ARG A 66 0.50 -21.33 -3.02
C ARG A 66 1.42 -22.31 -2.29
N ARG A 67 2.12 -21.86 -1.23
CA ARG A 67 3.04 -22.68 -0.44
C ARG A 67 2.34 -23.86 0.22
N GLN A 68 1.09 -23.70 0.60
CA GLN A 68 0.29 -24.73 1.25
C GLN A 68 -0.61 -25.52 0.28
N SER A 69 -0.50 -25.26 -1.04
CA SER A 69 -1.32 -25.89 -2.10
C SER A 69 -2.83 -25.74 -1.85
N LEU A 70 -3.25 -24.61 -1.27
CA LEU A 70 -4.64 -24.27 -1.04
C LEU A 70 -5.25 -23.60 -2.27
N ARG A 71 -6.51 -23.93 -2.57
CA ARG A 71 -7.28 -23.25 -3.61
C ARG A 71 -7.86 -21.95 -3.03
N PRO A 72 -7.82 -20.82 -3.77
CA PRO A 72 -8.36 -19.56 -3.26
C PRO A 72 -9.82 -19.61 -2.78
N ASN A 73 -10.65 -20.43 -3.42
CA ASN A 73 -12.08 -20.55 -3.12
C ASN A 73 -12.40 -21.84 -2.30
N ALA A 74 -11.41 -22.45 -1.65
CA ALA A 74 -11.67 -23.63 -0.83
C ALA A 74 -12.26 -23.22 0.53
N GLU A 75 -13.19 -24.01 1.02
CA GLU A 75 -13.59 -23.94 2.42
C GLU A 75 -12.43 -24.40 3.30
N LEU A 76 -11.89 -23.47 4.07
CA LEU A 76 -10.75 -23.78 4.94
C LEU A 76 -11.24 -24.38 6.26
N THR A 77 -10.63 -25.49 6.65
CA THR A 77 -10.81 -26.03 8.01
C THR A 77 -10.17 -25.08 9.02
N HIS A 78 -10.60 -25.17 10.27
CA HIS A 78 -10.01 -24.40 11.38
C HIS A 78 -8.49 -24.60 11.48
N ALA A 79 -8.01 -25.86 11.27
CA ALA A 79 -6.59 -26.16 11.24
C ALA A 79 -5.85 -25.48 10.06
N SER A 80 -6.48 -25.41 8.89
CA SER A 80 -5.91 -24.72 7.73
C SER A 80 -5.83 -23.20 7.97
N ILE A 81 -6.85 -22.60 8.59
CA ILE A 81 -6.87 -21.18 8.96
C ILE A 81 -5.71 -20.86 9.91
N ILE A 82 -5.53 -21.67 10.97
CA ILE A 82 -4.41 -21.52 11.90
C ILE A 82 -3.08 -21.60 11.15
N LYS A 83 -2.89 -22.64 10.33
CA LYS A 83 -1.63 -22.87 9.61
C LYS A 83 -1.29 -21.73 8.64
N VAL A 84 -2.29 -21.18 7.93
CA VAL A 84 -2.08 -20.02 7.05
C VAL A 84 -1.66 -18.81 7.87
N GLY A 85 -2.37 -18.52 8.97
CA GLY A 85 -2.04 -17.40 9.85
C GLY A 85 -0.65 -17.51 10.45
N GLU A 86 -0.28 -18.68 10.98
CA GLU A 86 1.05 -18.94 11.54
C GLU A 86 2.17 -18.81 10.50
N SER A 87 1.93 -19.23 9.26
CA SER A 87 2.92 -19.13 8.17
C SER A 87 3.22 -17.69 7.74
N LEU A 88 2.38 -16.75 8.15
CA LEU A 88 2.49 -15.30 7.88
C LEU A 88 2.74 -14.48 9.16
N ASP A 89 3.05 -15.14 10.27
CA ASP A 89 3.23 -14.49 11.58
C ASP A 89 2.04 -13.60 11.99
N ALA A 90 0.83 -13.95 11.54
CA ALA A 90 -0.38 -13.25 11.94
C ALA A 90 -0.70 -13.54 13.41
N SER A 91 -1.10 -12.52 14.17
CA SER A 91 -1.58 -12.71 15.54
C SER A 91 -3.09 -12.98 15.59
N LYS A 92 -3.83 -12.47 14.61
CA LYS A 92 -5.27 -12.66 14.47
C LYS A 92 -5.66 -12.97 13.03
N VAL A 93 -6.72 -13.76 12.86
CA VAL A 93 -7.27 -14.08 11.53
C VAL A 93 -8.77 -13.76 11.54
N ILE A 94 -9.19 -12.95 10.56
CA ILE A 94 -10.60 -12.71 10.25
C ILE A 94 -10.98 -13.64 9.10
N TYR A 95 -12.05 -14.39 9.28
CA TYR A 95 -12.55 -15.35 8.31
C TYR A 95 -14.06 -15.52 8.46
N GLY A 96 -14.69 -16.12 7.46
CA GLY A 96 -16.12 -16.31 7.52
C GLY A 96 -16.70 -16.96 6.28
N TYR A 97 -18.01 -16.87 6.17
CA TYR A 97 -18.77 -17.36 5.03
C TYR A 97 -19.93 -16.42 4.72
N TYR A 98 -20.46 -16.55 3.53
CA TYR A 98 -21.67 -15.84 3.13
C TYR A 98 -22.60 -16.73 2.34
N GLU A 99 -23.86 -16.35 2.33
CA GLU A 99 -24.93 -16.99 1.58
C GLU A 99 -25.79 -15.93 0.88
N VAL A 100 -26.03 -16.12 -0.40
CA VAL A 100 -26.95 -15.30 -1.19
C VAL A 100 -28.21 -16.09 -1.48
N THR A 101 -29.35 -15.60 -1.02
CA THR A 101 -30.67 -16.13 -1.36
C THR A 101 -31.17 -15.35 -2.58
N PRO A 102 -31.41 -16.00 -3.73
CA PRO A 102 -31.90 -15.34 -4.91
C PRO A 102 -33.25 -14.62 -4.63
N ALA A 103 -33.44 -13.49 -5.28
CA ALA A 103 -34.75 -12.81 -5.22
C ALA A 103 -35.81 -13.62 -5.93
N GLU A 104 -37.04 -13.50 -5.46
CA GLU A 104 -38.19 -13.95 -6.21
C GLU A 104 -38.36 -13.12 -7.52
N PRO A 105 -38.95 -13.70 -8.59
CA PRO A 105 -39.21 -12.95 -9.81
C PRO A 105 -39.95 -11.64 -9.50
N PRO A 106 -39.50 -10.49 -10.04
CA PRO A 106 -40.10 -9.21 -9.71
C PRO A 106 -41.56 -9.17 -10.15
N ALA A 107 -42.45 -8.66 -9.31
CA ALA A 107 -43.79 -8.30 -9.71
C ALA A 107 -43.71 -7.14 -10.74
N GLU A 108 -44.71 -7.10 -11.65
CA GLU A 108 -44.76 -6.11 -12.72
C GLU A 108 -44.59 -4.67 -12.19
N GLY A 109 -43.56 -3.93 -12.72
CA GLY A 109 -43.28 -2.57 -12.33
C GLY A 109 -42.37 -2.39 -11.11
N LYS A 110 -41.89 -3.46 -10.44
CA LYS A 110 -40.91 -3.35 -9.35
C LYS A 110 -39.47 -3.47 -9.85
N PRO A 111 -38.50 -2.78 -9.21
CA PRO A 111 -37.08 -2.95 -9.54
C PRO A 111 -36.66 -4.41 -9.34
N VAL A 112 -35.79 -4.89 -10.22
CA VAL A 112 -35.22 -6.24 -10.15
C VAL A 112 -34.22 -6.28 -8.99
N SER A 113 -34.53 -7.07 -7.95
CA SER A 113 -33.56 -7.36 -6.88
C SER A 113 -32.66 -8.51 -7.29
N ARG A 114 -31.38 -8.46 -6.84
CA ARG A 114 -30.43 -9.55 -7.01
C ARG A 114 -30.51 -10.60 -5.90
N GLY A 115 -31.33 -10.35 -4.88
CA GLY A 115 -31.53 -11.21 -3.72
C GLY A 115 -31.00 -10.61 -2.42
N SER A 116 -31.03 -11.43 -1.37
CA SER A 116 -30.51 -11.05 -0.06
C SER A 116 -29.17 -11.73 0.21
N LEU A 117 -28.26 -10.99 0.85
CA LEU A 117 -26.95 -11.46 1.31
C LEU A 117 -26.97 -11.60 2.84
N ARG A 118 -26.48 -12.73 3.32
CA ARG A 118 -26.11 -12.95 4.73
C ARG A 118 -24.61 -13.18 4.80
N VAL A 119 -23.90 -12.43 5.62
CA VAL A 119 -22.47 -12.59 5.89
C VAL A 119 -22.28 -12.96 7.34
N THR A 120 -21.38 -13.89 7.62
CA THR A 120 -20.97 -14.26 8.98
C THR A 120 -19.45 -14.21 9.07
N ALA A 121 -18.93 -13.39 9.97
CA ALA A 121 -17.51 -13.23 10.21
C ALA A 121 -17.12 -13.67 11.61
N ARG A 122 -15.89 -14.15 11.76
CA ARG A 122 -15.28 -14.56 13.03
C ARG A 122 -13.84 -14.07 13.09
N ILE A 123 -13.37 -13.77 14.28
CA ILE A 123 -11.98 -13.42 14.56
C ILE A 123 -11.35 -14.50 15.43
N LEU A 124 -10.23 -15.06 14.98
CA LEU A 124 -9.44 -16.04 15.71
C LEU A 124 -8.17 -15.38 16.22
N ASP A 125 -7.95 -15.43 17.55
CA ASP A 125 -6.68 -15.04 18.17
C ASP A 125 -5.75 -16.26 18.15
N LEU A 126 -4.69 -16.19 17.34
CA LEU A 126 -3.75 -17.29 17.15
C LEU A 126 -2.82 -17.47 18.35
N LYS A 127 -2.47 -16.37 19.05
CA LYS A 127 -1.61 -16.44 20.24
C LYS A 127 -2.27 -17.20 21.39
N ARG A 128 -3.61 -17.07 21.50
CA ARG A 128 -4.41 -17.69 22.58
C ARG A 128 -5.21 -18.91 22.11
N LEU A 129 -5.21 -19.18 20.81
CA LEU A 129 -6.06 -20.17 20.14
C LEU A 129 -7.55 -20.03 20.56
N ARG A 130 -7.98 -18.76 20.68
CA ARG A 130 -9.32 -18.41 21.14
C ARG A 130 -10.13 -17.74 20.03
N GLN A 131 -11.33 -18.25 19.80
CA GLN A 131 -12.30 -17.65 18.91
C GLN A 131 -12.97 -16.45 19.60
N GLY A 132 -13.00 -15.30 18.90
CA GLY A 132 -13.73 -14.11 19.28
C GLY A 132 -15.23 -14.22 18.98
N PRO A 133 -15.95 -13.08 19.06
CA PRO A 133 -17.37 -13.04 18.74
C PRO A 133 -17.63 -13.34 17.25
N GLU A 134 -18.89 -13.70 16.99
CA GLU A 134 -19.41 -13.80 15.63
C GLU A 134 -20.09 -12.47 15.29
N PHE A 135 -19.80 -11.95 14.11
CA PHE A 135 -20.45 -10.80 13.52
C PHE A 135 -21.32 -11.26 12.36
N ALA A 136 -22.54 -10.76 12.25
CA ALA A 136 -23.46 -11.11 11.18
C ALA A 136 -24.09 -9.87 10.56
N GLU A 137 -24.08 -9.83 9.22
CA GLU A 137 -24.75 -8.80 8.43
C GLU A 137 -25.80 -9.45 7.51
N ILE A 138 -26.95 -8.78 7.37
CA ILE A 138 -28.01 -9.24 6.50
C ILE A 138 -28.62 -8.02 5.79
N GLY A 139 -28.72 -8.08 4.47
CA GLY A 139 -29.34 -7.02 3.66
C GLY A 139 -29.51 -7.42 2.21
N ALA A 140 -29.95 -6.46 1.39
CA ALA A 140 -30.02 -6.68 -0.04
C ALA A 140 -28.62 -6.79 -0.65
N LEU A 141 -28.45 -7.61 -1.70
CA LEU A 141 -27.15 -7.72 -2.38
C LEU A 141 -26.72 -6.39 -3.01
N GLU A 142 -27.67 -5.55 -3.37
CA GLU A 142 -27.42 -4.19 -3.86
C GLU A 142 -26.74 -3.29 -2.83
N GLU A 143 -26.86 -3.61 -1.53
CA GLU A 143 -26.27 -2.89 -0.40
C GLU A 143 -24.91 -3.48 0.04
N LEU A 144 -24.33 -4.38 -0.75
CA LEU A 144 -23.09 -5.11 -0.44
C LEU A 144 -22.01 -4.19 0.18
N ALA A 145 -21.68 -3.09 -0.47
CA ALA A 145 -20.66 -2.17 0.01
C ALA A 145 -20.94 -1.59 1.41
N SER A 146 -22.23 -1.35 1.71
CA SER A 146 -22.64 -0.86 3.05
C SER A 146 -22.53 -1.94 4.11
N LEU A 147 -22.89 -3.19 3.77
CA LEU A 147 -22.78 -4.35 4.67
C LEU A 147 -21.32 -4.66 4.98
N GLU A 148 -20.46 -4.67 3.96
CA GLU A 148 -19.02 -4.86 4.08
C GLU A 148 -18.37 -3.77 4.94
N THR A 149 -18.75 -2.50 4.72
CA THR A 149 -18.26 -1.36 5.51
C THR A 149 -18.65 -1.51 6.98
N HIS A 150 -19.87 -1.93 7.27
CA HIS A 150 -20.31 -2.15 8.65
C HIS A 150 -19.57 -3.31 9.32
N LEU A 151 -19.35 -4.39 8.59
CA LEU A 151 -18.56 -5.54 9.05
C LEU A 151 -17.11 -5.12 9.39
N GLY A 152 -16.51 -4.28 8.54
CA GLY A 152 -15.19 -3.68 8.79
C GLY A 152 -15.18 -2.85 10.08
N TRP A 153 -16.20 -2.01 10.28
CA TRP A 153 -16.34 -1.24 11.52
C TRP A 153 -16.52 -2.11 12.77
N GLN A 154 -17.34 -3.14 12.73
CA GLN A 154 -17.50 -4.11 13.84
C GLN A 154 -16.17 -4.79 14.17
N SER A 155 -15.40 -5.15 13.15
CA SER A 155 -14.06 -5.73 13.31
C SER A 155 -13.10 -4.76 14.01
N LEU A 156 -13.12 -3.47 13.64
CA LEU A 156 -12.35 -2.40 14.31
C LEU A 156 -12.73 -2.24 15.76
N GLN A 157 -14.04 -2.18 16.07
CA GLN A 157 -14.54 -2.07 17.45
C GLN A 157 -14.04 -3.20 18.33
N PHE A 158 -13.89 -4.41 17.77
CA PHE A 158 -13.35 -5.53 18.53
C PHE A 158 -11.82 -5.48 18.68
N LEU A 159 -11.11 -5.09 17.60
CA LEU A 159 -9.65 -5.11 17.57
C LEU A 159 -9.01 -3.94 18.34
N ILE A 160 -9.58 -2.74 18.18
CA ILE A 160 -9.05 -1.48 18.73
C ILE A 160 -10.14 -0.66 19.42
N PRO A 161 -10.86 -1.20 20.41
CA PRO A 161 -12.08 -0.59 20.98
C PRO A 161 -11.89 0.82 21.55
N LYS A 162 -10.65 1.19 21.90
CA LYS A 162 -10.35 2.51 22.49
C LYS A 162 -10.12 3.60 21.43
N SER A 163 -9.70 3.22 20.24
CA SER A 163 -9.33 4.15 19.15
C SER A 163 -10.19 3.99 17.89
N ALA A 164 -11.09 3.01 17.88
CA ALA A 164 -12.01 2.84 16.76
C ALA A 164 -12.93 4.07 16.59
N PRO A 165 -13.12 4.57 15.36
CA PRO A 165 -13.98 5.71 15.08
C PRO A 165 -15.46 5.39 15.37
N GLY A 166 -16.27 6.44 15.55
CA GLY A 166 -17.71 6.29 15.64
C GLY A 166 -18.29 5.77 14.33
N GLU A 167 -19.35 4.92 14.41
CA GLU A 167 -19.94 4.28 13.22
C GLU A 167 -20.34 5.29 12.13
N GLN A 168 -21.00 6.38 12.53
CA GLN A 168 -21.48 7.39 11.58
C GLN A 168 -20.33 8.09 10.85
N GLU A 169 -19.25 8.40 11.56
CA GLU A 169 -18.05 9.02 10.99
C GLU A 169 -17.37 8.05 10.01
N PHE A 170 -17.21 6.79 10.43
CA PHE A 170 -16.62 5.74 9.62
C PHE A 170 -17.38 5.51 8.30
N ARG A 171 -18.70 5.41 8.37
CA ARG A 171 -19.57 5.25 7.19
C ARG A 171 -19.56 6.49 6.28
N LYS A 172 -19.53 7.70 6.87
CA LYS A 172 -19.47 8.95 6.10
C LYS A 172 -18.20 9.06 5.27
N ALA A 173 -17.08 8.57 5.79
CA ALA A 173 -15.81 8.54 5.08
C ALA A 173 -15.80 7.51 3.92
N ARG A 174 -16.74 6.55 3.90
CA ARG A 174 -16.83 5.45 2.94
C ARG A 174 -18.23 5.38 2.31
N PRO A 175 -18.53 6.30 1.38
CA PRO A 175 -19.84 6.30 0.69
C PRO A 175 -20.05 4.98 -0.04
N PRO A 176 -21.30 4.48 -0.08
CA PRO A 176 -21.60 3.22 -0.74
C PRO A 176 -21.29 3.28 -2.24
N VAL A 177 -20.75 2.20 -2.76
CA VAL A 177 -20.40 2.01 -4.17
C VAL A 177 -21.42 1.05 -4.79
N ARG A 178 -21.72 1.22 -6.07
CA ARG A 178 -22.61 0.32 -6.80
C ARG A 178 -22.08 -1.10 -6.84
N VAL A 179 -22.92 -2.08 -6.57
CA VAL A 179 -22.54 -3.50 -6.52
C VAL A 179 -21.92 -4.02 -7.82
N ASP A 180 -22.39 -3.54 -8.99
CA ASP A 180 -21.83 -3.93 -10.28
C ASP A 180 -20.43 -3.35 -10.55
N ALA A 181 -20.15 -2.18 -9.97
CA ALA A 181 -18.80 -1.61 -9.96
C ALA A 181 -17.86 -2.41 -9.03
N VAL A 182 -18.33 -2.77 -7.83
CA VAL A 182 -17.58 -3.63 -6.89
C VAL A 182 -17.30 -4.99 -7.53
N GLU A 183 -18.31 -5.65 -8.13
CA GLU A 183 -18.13 -6.91 -8.86
C GLU A 183 -17.05 -6.81 -9.94
N SER A 184 -17.13 -5.76 -10.77
CA SER A 184 -16.13 -5.54 -11.83
C SER A 184 -14.72 -5.31 -11.24
N TYR A 185 -14.58 -4.55 -10.17
CA TYR A 185 -13.30 -4.31 -9.50
C TYR A 185 -12.70 -5.61 -8.97
N VAL A 186 -13.47 -6.38 -8.20
CA VAL A 186 -12.98 -7.63 -7.60
C VAL A 186 -12.65 -8.67 -8.68
N ARG A 187 -13.44 -8.77 -9.75
CA ARG A 187 -13.08 -9.60 -10.91
C ARG A 187 -11.78 -9.15 -11.56
N GLY A 188 -11.47 -7.86 -11.53
CA GLY A 188 -10.19 -7.31 -11.95
C GLY A 188 -9.03 -7.77 -11.05
N LEU A 189 -9.22 -7.79 -9.73
CA LEU A 189 -8.24 -8.31 -8.77
C LEU A 189 -7.98 -9.82 -8.96
N LEU A 190 -9.03 -10.59 -9.25
CA LEU A 190 -8.96 -12.04 -9.46
C LEU A 190 -8.48 -12.43 -10.85
N ALA A 191 -8.47 -11.50 -11.82
CA ALA A 191 -8.06 -11.79 -13.19
C ALA A 191 -6.57 -12.11 -13.29
N THR A 192 -6.24 -13.16 -14.02
CA THR A 192 -4.86 -13.60 -14.27
C THR A 192 -4.23 -12.93 -15.49
N SER A 193 -5.05 -12.55 -16.49
CA SER A 193 -4.58 -11.87 -17.71
C SER A 193 -4.55 -10.35 -17.49
N PRO A 194 -3.45 -9.66 -17.90
CA PRO A 194 -3.36 -8.20 -17.84
C PRO A 194 -4.49 -7.49 -18.61
N GLU A 195 -4.93 -8.07 -19.75
CA GLU A 195 -6.00 -7.52 -20.57
C GLU A 195 -7.35 -7.60 -19.89
N GLN A 196 -7.64 -8.73 -19.22
CA GLN A 196 -8.86 -8.90 -18.42
C GLN A 196 -8.85 -7.95 -17.23
N ARG A 197 -7.72 -7.82 -16.53
CA ARG A 197 -7.54 -6.90 -15.40
C ARG A 197 -7.82 -5.46 -15.83
N HIS A 198 -7.21 -5.01 -16.90
CA HIS A 198 -7.43 -3.66 -17.45
C HIS A 198 -8.91 -3.44 -17.83
N ARG A 199 -9.54 -4.41 -18.50
CA ARG A 199 -10.96 -4.32 -18.89
C ARG A 199 -11.88 -4.19 -17.68
N TYR A 200 -11.68 -5.02 -16.66
CA TYR A 200 -12.53 -5.02 -15.47
C TYR A 200 -12.35 -3.73 -14.65
N PHE A 201 -11.13 -3.25 -14.43
CA PHE A 201 -10.92 -1.98 -13.73
C PHE A 201 -11.48 -0.79 -14.52
N THR A 202 -11.36 -0.80 -15.85
CA THR A 202 -11.98 0.23 -16.70
C THR A 202 -13.50 0.20 -16.58
N GLN A 203 -14.11 -1.00 -16.55
CA GLN A 203 -15.55 -1.16 -16.37
C GLN A 203 -15.98 -0.65 -14.99
N ALA A 204 -15.29 -1.02 -13.92
CA ALA A 204 -15.58 -0.55 -12.57
C ALA A 204 -15.54 0.98 -12.46
N ALA A 205 -14.49 1.63 -12.97
CA ALA A 205 -14.35 3.08 -12.97
C ALA A 205 -15.42 3.82 -13.80
N ARG A 206 -16.02 3.14 -14.79
CA ARG A 206 -17.14 3.70 -15.59
C ARG A 206 -18.50 3.52 -14.93
N LEU A 207 -18.70 2.40 -14.23
CA LEU A 207 -19.97 2.08 -13.56
C LEU A 207 -20.22 3.00 -12.37
N ASP A 208 -19.17 3.38 -11.65
CA ASP A 208 -19.27 4.32 -10.53
C ASP A 208 -18.10 5.30 -10.55
N ALA A 209 -18.42 6.57 -10.84
CA ALA A 209 -17.44 7.63 -10.92
C ALA A 209 -16.85 8.03 -9.54
N ASN A 210 -17.45 7.63 -8.45
CA ASN A 210 -16.95 7.88 -7.09
C ASN A 210 -16.06 6.74 -6.58
N TYR A 211 -16.05 5.59 -7.29
CA TYR A 211 -15.21 4.45 -6.91
C TYR A 211 -13.75 4.70 -7.26
N SER A 212 -12.96 4.99 -6.26
CA SER A 212 -11.57 5.42 -6.41
C SER A 212 -10.59 4.27 -6.69
N GLN A 213 -10.73 3.14 -6.02
CA GLN A 213 -9.82 1.99 -6.06
C GLN A 213 -9.45 1.51 -7.49
N PRO A 214 -10.40 1.36 -8.45
CA PRO A 214 -10.04 0.98 -9.81
C PRO A 214 -9.07 1.94 -10.50
N ARG A 215 -9.09 3.22 -10.13
CA ARG A 215 -8.23 4.26 -10.71
C ARG A 215 -6.77 4.08 -10.33
N PHE A 216 -6.50 3.69 -9.08
CA PHE A 216 -5.17 3.34 -8.63
C PHE A 216 -4.59 2.21 -9.46
N HIS A 217 -5.32 1.10 -9.61
CA HIS A 217 -4.88 -0.04 -10.40
C HIS A 217 -4.68 0.29 -11.88
N LEU A 218 -5.56 1.11 -12.47
CA LEU A 218 -5.36 1.60 -13.85
C LEU A 218 -4.09 2.45 -13.95
N GLY A 219 -3.87 3.35 -13.01
CA GLY A 219 -2.64 4.14 -12.94
C GLY A 219 -1.39 3.28 -12.87
N LYS A 220 -1.38 2.24 -12.03
CA LYS A 220 -0.28 1.27 -11.94
C LYS A 220 -0.05 0.51 -13.25
N ILE A 221 -1.12 0.04 -13.91
CA ILE A 221 -1.03 -0.63 -15.21
C ILE A 221 -0.37 0.26 -16.27
N TYR A 222 -0.72 1.54 -16.32
CA TYR A 222 -0.12 2.47 -17.28
C TYR A 222 1.30 2.89 -16.87
N TRP A 223 1.60 2.99 -15.57
CA TRP A 223 2.96 3.17 -15.06
C TRP A 223 3.88 2.03 -15.53
N ASP A 224 3.47 0.78 -15.37
CA ASP A 224 4.23 -0.40 -15.79
C ASP A 224 4.46 -0.44 -17.30
N LYS A 225 3.51 0.09 -18.09
CA LYS A 225 3.65 0.29 -19.54
C LYS A 225 4.49 1.50 -19.92
N LYS A 226 4.98 2.29 -18.95
CA LYS A 226 5.70 3.55 -19.13
C LYS A 226 4.89 4.63 -19.87
N ASP A 227 3.56 4.51 -19.89
CA ASP A 227 2.67 5.57 -20.35
C ASP A 227 2.38 6.52 -19.18
N TYR A 228 3.40 7.32 -18.87
CA TYR A 228 3.39 8.19 -17.70
C TYR A 228 2.28 9.25 -17.74
N LYS A 229 1.85 9.66 -18.93
CA LYS A 229 0.77 10.63 -19.07
C LYS A 229 -0.57 10.03 -18.63
N VAL A 230 -0.93 8.86 -19.17
CA VAL A 230 -2.17 8.18 -18.81
C VAL A 230 -2.13 7.70 -17.35
N ALA A 231 -0.94 7.26 -16.88
CA ALA A 231 -0.75 6.90 -15.47
C ALA A 231 -1.07 8.10 -14.55
N ALA A 232 -0.50 9.27 -14.84
CA ALA A 232 -0.75 10.47 -14.06
C ALA A 232 -2.23 10.87 -14.08
N ASP A 233 -2.90 10.80 -15.24
CA ASP A 233 -4.33 11.12 -15.39
C ASP A 233 -5.24 10.23 -14.55
N TRP A 234 -4.88 8.97 -14.32
CA TRP A 234 -5.62 8.05 -13.44
C TRP A 234 -5.27 8.22 -11.98
N LEU A 235 -3.98 8.32 -11.64
CA LEU A 235 -3.49 8.44 -10.25
C LEU A 235 -3.93 9.76 -9.59
N ASP A 236 -3.99 10.85 -10.36
CA ASP A 236 -4.45 12.16 -9.85
C ASP A 236 -5.93 12.17 -9.41
N LYS A 237 -6.71 11.21 -9.88
CA LYS A 237 -8.13 11.05 -9.54
C LYS A 237 -8.37 10.11 -8.34
N VAL A 238 -7.32 9.56 -7.74
CA VAL A 238 -7.46 8.74 -6.53
C VAL A 238 -7.78 9.64 -5.36
N ALA A 239 -8.89 9.35 -4.68
CA ALA A 239 -9.40 10.18 -3.60
C ALA A 239 -8.50 10.10 -2.35
N PRO A 240 -8.36 11.18 -1.55
CA PRO A 240 -7.59 11.15 -0.29
C PRO A 240 -8.08 10.14 0.75
N SER A 241 -9.33 9.71 0.67
CA SER A 241 -9.92 8.68 1.52
C SER A 241 -9.65 7.25 1.03
N ASP A 242 -9.00 7.09 -0.13
CA ASP A 242 -8.66 5.77 -0.68
C ASP A 242 -7.48 5.17 0.10
N PRO A 243 -7.52 3.88 0.48
CA PRO A 243 -6.40 3.22 1.14
C PRO A 243 -5.07 3.32 0.38
N HIS A 244 -5.14 3.37 -0.96
CA HIS A 244 -3.96 3.49 -1.83
C HIS A 244 -3.56 4.94 -2.15
N TYR A 245 -4.15 5.94 -1.48
CA TYR A 245 -3.90 7.34 -1.82
C TYR A 245 -2.42 7.74 -1.78
N LEU A 246 -1.72 7.35 -0.72
CA LEU A 246 -0.29 7.70 -0.58
C LEU A 246 0.57 7.00 -1.63
N GLU A 247 0.31 5.73 -1.91
CA GLU A 247 0.98 5.00 -2.99
C GLU A 247 0.65 5.62 -4.36
N ALA A 248 -0.62 6.01 -4.59
CA ALA A 248 -1.02 6.73 -5.80
C ALA A 248 -0.26 8.04 -5.95
N GLN A 249 -0.10 8.83 -4.88
CA GLN A 249 0.69 10.07 -4.89
C GLN A 249 2.17 9.80 -5.19
N TYR A 250 2.73 8.70 -4.69
CA TYR A 250 4.10 8.32 -5.00
C TYR A 250 4.30 8.06 -6.50
N TYR A 251 3.47 7.19 -7.10
CA TYR A 251 3.55 6.89 -8.54
C TYR A 251 3.12 8.08 -9.42
N LEU A 252 2.23 8.94 -8.94
CA LEU A 252 1.90 10.21 -9.59
C LEU A 252 3.12 11.14 -9.63
N GLY A 253 3.85 11.23 -8.52
CA GLY A 253 5.10 11.98 -8.43
C GLY A 253 6.15 11.48 -9.42
N LEU A 254 6.35 10.16 -9.49
CA LEU A 254 7.25 9.54 -10.47
C LEU A 254 6.79 9.80 -11.92
N SER A 255 5.50 9.63 -12.20
CA SER A 255 4.94 9.88 -13.53
C SER A 255 5.14 11.34 -13.96
N ARG A 256 4.85 12.30 -13.09
CA ARG A 256 5.06 13.73 -13.32
C ARG A 256 6.54 14.07 -13.53
N PHE A 257 7.43 13.44 -12.77
CA PHE A 257 8.87 13.61 -12.96
C PHE A 257 9.31 13.19 -14.37
N HIS A 258 8.87 12.03 -14.86
CA HIS A 258 9.14 11.56 -16.22
C HIS A 258 8.54 12.46 -17.30
N LEU A 259 7.45 13.15 -17.00
CA LEU A 259 6.83 14.17 -17.87
C LEU A 259 7.48 15.55 -17.76
N SER A 260 8.54 15.67 -16.95
CA SER A 260 9.21 16.94 -16.65
C SER A 260 8.34 17.97 -15.90
N ASP A 261 7.22 17.56 -15.33
CA ASP A 261 6.45 18.35 -14.35
C ASP A 261 7.07 18.20 -12.96
N PHE A 262 8.24 18.78 -12.77
CA PHE A 262 8.99 18.66 -11.52
C PHE A 262 8.29 19.33 -10.35
N ALA A 263 7.53 20.40 -10.59
CA ALA A 263 6.75 21.05 -9.55
C ALA A 263 5.58 20.19 -9.08
N GLY A 264 4.88 19.55 -10.01
CA GLY A 264 3.85 18.55 -9.69
C GLY A 264 4.41 17.33 -8.99
N ALA A 265 5.57 16.84 -9.44
CA ALA A 265 6.27 15.73 -8.81
C ALA A 265 6.63 16.03 -7.33
N ALA A 266 7.24 17.20 -7.10
CA ALA A 266 7.60 17.64 -5.75
C ALA A 266 6.38 17.72 -4.81
N ARG A 267 5.25 18.27 -5.29
CA ARG A 267 4.00 18.30 -4.51
C ARG A 267 3.50 16.92 -4.13
N SER A 268 3.48 15.98 -5.09
CA SER A 268 3.05 14.61 -4.84
C SER A 268 3.95 13.90 -3.82
N PHE A 269 5.27 13.97 -3.96
CA PHE A 269 6.20 13.40 -2.99
C PHE A 269 6.12 14.09 -1.62
N GLN A 270 5.84 15.40 -1.57
CA GLN A 270 5.67 16.11 -0.30
C GLN A 270 4.45 15.62 0.48
N VAL A 271 3.34 15.28 -0.20
CA VAL A 271 2.16 14.66 0.42
C VAL A 271 2.53 13.35 1.10
N VAL A 272 3.27 12.49 0.39
CA VAL A 272 3.71 11.20 0.93
C VAL A 272 4.68 11.39 2.10
N ALA A 273 5.71 12.23 1.92
CA ALA A 273 6.74 12.48 2.95
C ALA A 273 6.17 13.04 4.27
N GLY A 274 5.02 13.72 4.21
CA GLY A 274 4.34 14.25 5.39
C GLY A 274 3.63 13.19 6.24
N THR A 275 3.37 12.01 5.67
CA THR A 275 2.62 10.93 6.35
C THR A 275 3.46 9.66 6.48
N VAL A 276 4.18 9.28 5.43
CA VAL A 276 5.03 8.09 5.34
C VAL A 276 6.43 8.53 4.93
N PRO A 277 7.31 8.87 5.88
CA PRO A 277 8.62 9.47 5.61
C PRO A 277 9.66 8.40 5.19
N LEU A 278 9.39 7.69 4.10
CA LEU A 278 10.32 6.71 3.53
C LEU A 278 11.55 7.37 2.90
N ASN A 279 12.67 6.69 2.94
CA ASN A 279 13.94 7.16 2.37
C ASN A 279 13.82 7.41 0.86
N GLU A 280 13.13 6.52 0.15
CA GLU A 280 12.85 6.61 -1.28
C GLU A 280 12.03 7.87 -1.62
N VAL A 281 11.08 8.24 -0.74
CA VAL A 281 10.26 9.44 -0.92
C VAL A 281 11.10 10.69 -0.76
N PHE A 282 11.96 10.77 0.27
CA PHE A 282 12.88 11.89 0.43
C PHE A 282 13.87 11.98 -0.72
N ASN A 283 14.41 10.85 -1.21
CA ASN A 283 15.26 10.83 -2.38
C ASN A 283 14.55 11.41 -3.61
N ASN A 284 13.34 10.97 -3.91
CA ASN A 284 12.60 11.40 -5.09
C ASN A 284 12.13 12.87 -4.97
N LEU A 285 11.77 13.32 -3.78
CA LEU A 285 11.50 14.73 -3.49
C LEU A 285 12.74 15.59 -3.73
N GLY A 286 13.90 15.16 -3.22
CA GLY A 286 15.18 15.82 -3.48
C GLY A 286 15.51 15.91 -4.96
N ALA A 287 15.29 14.83 -5.73
CA ALA A 287 15.50 14.82 -7.18
C ALA A 287 14.59 15.83 -7.90
N ALA A 288 13.30 15.90 -7.54
CA ALA A 288 12.37 16.86 -8.11
C ALA A 288 12.79 18.32 -7.78
N GLN A 289 13.19 18.59 -6.54
CA GLN A 289 13.68 19.90 -6.11
C GLN A 289 14.98 20.31 -6.82
N LEU A 290 15.89 19.35 -7.03
CA LEU A 290 17.11 19.60 -7.80
C LEU A 290 16.80 20.05 -9.24
N ARG A 291 15.83 19.41 -9.88
CA ARG A 291 15.35 19.81 -11.22
C ARG A 291 14.71 21.20 -11.25
N LEU A 292 14.16 21.63 -10.10
CA LEU A 292 13.63 23.00 -9.91
C LEU A 292 14.71 24.02 -9.54
N GLY A 293 15.99 23.63 -9.43
CA GLY A 293 17.08 24.48 -9.00
C GLY A 293 17.12 24.76 -7.50
N GLN A 294 16.33 24.07 -6.70
CA GLN A 294 16.24 24.22 -5.23
C GLN A 294 17.33 23.39 -4.53
N MET A 295 18.60 23.73 -4.76
CA MET A 295 19.76 22.90 -4.40
C MET A 295 19.86 22.60 -2.90
N ASP A 296 19.61 23.59 -2.04
CA ASP A 296 19.74 23.40 -0.58
C ASP A 296 18.60 22.50 -0.05
N ALA A 297 17.38 22.67 -0.55
CA ALA A 297 16.25 21.81 -0.20
C ALA A 297 16.46 20.36 -0.69
N ALA A 298 16.99 20.20 -1.90
CA ALA A 298 17.34 18.88 -2.45
C ALA A 298 18.40 18.19 -1.59
N ALA A 299 19.50 18.88 -1.26
CA ALA A 299 20.55 18.33 -0.41
C ALA A 299 20.04 17.93 1.00
N ALA A 300 19.12 18.75 1.56
CA ALA A 300 18.52 18.42 2.85
C ALA A 300 17.67 17.13 2.78
N ASN A 301 16.89 16.92 1.70
CA ASN A 301 16.09 15.71 1.54
C ASN A 301 16.95 14.47 1.24
N PHE A 302 18.05 14.59 0.47
CA PHE A 302 18.99 13.47 0.29
C PHE A 302 19.70 13.10 1.59
N ARG A 303 20.00 14.06 2.47
CA ARG A 303 20.53 13.75 3.82
C ARG A 303 19.50 13.02 4.67
N LYS A 304 18.22 13.41 4.62
CA LYS A 304 17.16 12.66 5.31
C LYS A 304 17.04 11.22 4.80
N ALA A 305 17.16 11.00 3.49
CA ALA A 305 17.18 9.64 2.94
C ALA A 305 18.37 8.83 3.50
N LEU A 306 19.55 9.44 3.64
CA LEU A 306 20.75 8.82 4.19
C LEU A 306 20.67 8.60 5.72
N GLU A 307 19.90 9.38 6.46
CA GLU A 307 19.65 9.16 7.89
C GLU A 307 18.91 7.82 8.13
N GLY A 308 18.02 7.45 7.23
CA GLY A 308 17.29 6.18 7.32
C GLY A 308 18.02 5.00 6.68
N ASP A 309 18.69 5.21 5.55
CA ASP A 309 19.51 4.19 4.88
C ASP A 309 20.82 4.78 4.35
N SER A 310 21.86 4.68 5.16
CA SER A 310 23.21 5.11 4.78
C SER A 310 23.94 4.12 3.86
N ALA A 311 23.36 2.95 3.57
CA ALA A 311 23.98 1.92 2.75
C ALA A 311 23.63 2.07 1.25
N ASP A 312 22.59 2.80 0.90
CA ASP A 312 22.16 2.97 -0.49
C ASP A 312 23.11 3.90 -1.27
N PRO A 313 23.79 3.41 -2.32
CA PRO A 313 24.75 4.22 -3.10
C PRO A 313 24.10 5.35 -3.89
N ASP A 314 22.82 5.24 -4.26
CA ASP A 314 22.14 6.22 -5.07
C ASP A 314 21.81 7.49 -4.26
N PHE A 315 21.54 7.36 -2.95
CA PHE A 315 21.35 8.52 -2.08
C PHE A 315 22.63 9.35 -1.94
N HIS A 316 23.79 8.68 -1.76
CA HIS A 316 25.09 9.33 -1.77
C HIS A 316 25.41 9.99 -3.12
N PHE A 317 25.10 9.28 -4.22
CA PHE A 317 25.27 9.82 -5.57
C PHE A 317 24.47 11.11 -5.77
N ASN A 318 23.17 11.08 -5.45
CA ASN A 318 22.27 12.23 -5.62
C ASN A 318 22.69 13.43 -4.75
N LEU A 319 23.13 13.19 -3.52
CA LEU A 319 23.70 14.22 -2.66
C LEU A 319 24.96 14.82 -3.29
N GLY A 320 25.92 13.97 -3.72
CA GLY A 320 27.15 14.40 -4.38
C GLY A 320 26.87 15.19 -5.66
N TYR A 321 25.93 14.73 -6.47
CA TYR A 321 25.52 15.40 -7.69
C TYR A 321 24.91 16.80 -7.42
N THR A 322 24.08 16.89 -6.38
CA THR A 322 23.47 18.17 -5.95
C THR A 322 24.54 19.14 -5.46
N LEU A 323 25.46 18.69 -4.61
CA LEU A 323 26.55 19.51 -4.08
C LEU A 323 27.49 19.97 -5.20
N TRP A 324 27.78 19.13 -6.17
CA TRP A 324 28.57 19.49 -7.34
C TRP A 324 27.87 20.57 -8.19
N LYS A 325 26.57 20.43 -8.44
CA LYS A 325 25.76 21.47 -9.13
C LYS A 325 25.72 22.77 -8.34
N ALA A 326 25.82 22.72 -7.02
CA ALA A 326 25.92 23.89 -6.14
C ALA A 326 27.34 24.48 -6.03
N GLY A 327 28.34 23.91 -6.73
CA GLY A 327 29.72 24.35 -6.66
C GLY A 327 30.50 23.90 -5.40
N LYS A 328 29.89 23.10 -4.54
CA LYS A 328 30.49 22.56 -3.31
C LYS A 328 31.33 21.32 -3.60
N ASN A 329 32.40 21.50 -4.40
CA ASN A 329 33.15 20.41 -5.02
C ASN A 329 33.79 19.44 -4.01
N ALA A 330 34.29 19.92 -2.87
CA ALA A 330 34.92 19.07 -1.84
C ALA A 330 33.89 18.13 -1.21
N GLU A 331 32.74 18.67 -0.76
CA GLU A 331 31.65 17.87 -0.18
C GLU A 331 31.04 16.89 -1.21
N ALA A 332 30.95 17.32 -2.48
CA ALA A 332 30.51 16.45 -3.57
C ALA A 332 31.46 15.25 -3.76
N ALA A 333 32.78 15.49 -3.74
CA ALA A 333 33.77 14.43 -3.86
C ALA A 333 33.68 13.42 -2.70
N GLU A 334 33.42 13.86 -1.48
CA GLU A 334 33.19 12.97 -0.32
C GLU A 334 31.94 12.09 -0.53
N SER A 335 30.83 12.70 -0.97
CA SER A 335 29.58 11.98 -1.25
C SER A 335 29.75 10.96 -2.40
N PHE A 336 30.46 11.32 -3.46
CA PHE A 336 30.73 10.38 -4.56
C PHE A 336 31.67 9.24 -4.13
N ARG A 337 32.67 9.48 -3.27
CA ARG A 337 33.49 8.39 -2.69
C ARG A 337 32.62 7.45 -1.86
N ALA A 338 31.75 7.99 -1.01
CA ALA A 338 30.83 7.19 -0.22
C ALA A 338 29.88 6.33 -1.08
N ALA A 339 29.45 6.84 -2.25
CA ALA A 339 28.71 6.05 -3.23
C ALA A 339 29.56 4.92 -3.83
N LEU A 340 30.82 5.20 -4.18
CA LEU A 340 31.74 4.20 -4.75
C LEU A 340 32.16 3.14 -3.74
N ASP A 341 32.31 3.48 -2.46
CA ASP A 341 32.58 2.50 -1.39
C ASP A 341 31.48 1.42 -1.32
N ARG A 342 30.25 1.77 -1.69
CA ARG A 342 29.08 0.89 -1.71
C ARG A 342 28.86 0.22 -3.08
N LYS A 343 29.24 0.89 -4.17
CA LYS A 343 29.12 0.41 -5.54
C LYS A 343 30.38 0.75 -6.34
N PRO A 344 31.49 0.00 -6.17
CA PRO A 344 32.79 0.33 -6.76
C PRO A 344 32.82 0.40 -8.30
N GLY A 345 31.94 -0.37 -8.98
CA GLY A 345 31.86 -0.43 -10.45
C GLY A 345 31.04 0.68 -11.11
N ASP A 346 30.63 1.73 -10.39
CA ASP A 346 29.79 2.80 -10.92
C ASP A 346 30.61 3.83 -11.72
N ASN A 347 30.74 3.58 -13.01
CA ASN A 347 31.53 4.43 -13.92
C ASN A 347 31.03 5.87 -14.00
N GLU A 348 29.71 6.10 -13.83
CA GLU A 348 29.14 7.44 -13.81
C GLU A 348 29.60 8.22 -12.57
N THR A 349 29.54 7.57 -11.41
CA THR A 349 30.03 8.17 -10.16
C THR A 349 31.53 8.46 -10.24
N VAL A 350 32.34 7.55 -10.81
CA VAL A 350 33.78 7.78 -11.04
C VAL A 350 34.02 9.00 -11.92
N ALA A 351 33.26 9.14 -13.00
CA ALA A 351 33.40 10.28 -13.92
C ALA A 351 33.04 11.60 -13.25
N LEU A 352 31.95 11.64 -12.47
CA LEU A 352 31.54 12.85 -11.76
C LEU A 352 32.47 13.19 -10.58
N LEU A 353 32.97 12.20 -9.86
CA LEU A 353 34.04 12.41 -8.87
C LEU A 353 35.27 13.07 -9.48
N GLY A 354 35.71 12.57 -10.66
CA GLY A 354 36.85 13.16 -11.38
C GLY A 354 36.61 14.63 -11.76
N ARG A 355 35.40 14.98 -12.15
CA ARG A 355 35.03 16.39 -12.44
C ARG A 355 34.98 17.26 -11.19
N ALA A 356 34.36 16.77 -10.11
CA ALA A 356 34.33 17.46 -8.82
C ALA A 356 35.74 17.76 -8.29
N LEU A 357 36.65 16.78 -8.38
CA LEU A 357 38.05 16.95 -7.93
C LEU A 357 38.83 17.98 -8.77
N LYS A 358 38.49 18.16 -10.05
CA LYS A 358 39.08 19.16 -10.94
C LYS A 358 38.45 20.52 -10.82
N GLY A 359 37.31 20.64 -10.13
CA GLY A 359 36.51 21.85 -10.07
C GLY A 359 35.78 22.15 -11.39
N ASP A 360 35.61 21.16 -12.26
CA ASP A 360 34.88 21.33 -13.54
C ASP A 360 33.37 21.49 -13.25
N PRO A 361 32.73 22.61 -13.66
CA PRO A 361 31.31 22.81 -13.39
C PRO A 361 30.45 21.92 -14.30
N PRO A 362 29.19 21.62 -13.87
CA PRO A 362 28.21 20.97 -14.74
C PRO A 362 27.86 21.89 -15.90
N LYS A 363 27.60 21.31 -17.07
CA LYS A 363 27.13 22.04 -18.26
C LYS A 363 25.67 21.75 -18.49
N ALA A 364 24.83 22.79 -18.47
CA ALA A 364 23.41 22.66 -18.76
C ALA A 364 23.20 22.09 -20.18
N GLY A 365 22.33 21.09 -20.31
CA GLY A 365 22.03 20.40 -21.55
C GLY A 365 23.09 19.42 -22.05
N ASP A 366 24.20 19.21 -21.32
CA ASP A 366 25.17 18.16 -21.63
C ASP A 366 24.67 16.82 -21.06
N PRO A 367 24.33 15.83 -21.91
CA PRO A 367 23.83 14.51 -21.45
C PRO A 367 24.79 13.76 -20.51
N LYS A 368 26.06 14.16 -20.45
CA LYS A 368 27.07 13.57 -19.55
C LYS A 368 27.05 14.19 -18.16
N THR A 369 26.43 15.33 -17.98
CA THR A 369 26.49 16.12 -16.74
C THR A 369 25.13 16.65 -16.28
N ASP A 370 24.09 16.51 -17.07
CA ASP A 370 22.74 17.00 -16.74
C ASP A 370 21.76 15.84 -16.62
N ALA A 371 20.73 16.03 -15.78
CA ALA A 371 19.63 15.08 -15.58
C ALA A 371 20.08 13.67 -15.11
N ARG A 372 20.95 13.63 -14.09
CA ARG A 372 21.55 12.38 -13.59
C ARG A 372 20.94 11.87 -12.30
N GLU A 373 19.86 12.44 -11.84
CA GLU A 373 19.18 12.06 -10.61
C GLU A 373 18.70 10.61 -10.68
N ARG A 374 18.99 9.84 -9.62
CA ARG A 374 18.59 8.43 -9.48
C ARG A 374 17.34 8.34 -8.65
N LEU A 375 16.23 8.04 -9.31
CA LEU A 375 14.93 7.84 -8.66
C LEU A 375 14.81 6.43 -8.10
N LYS A 376 14.05 6.30 -7.02
CA LYS A 376 13.58 5.01 -6.49
C LYS A 376 12.16 4.77 -6.97
N THR A 377 11.86 3.53 -7.32
CA THR A 377 10.56 3.13 -7.88
C THR A 377 9.77 2.18 -6.97
N ASN A 378 10.40 1.68 -5.92
CA ASN A 378 9.77 0.89 -4.87
C ASN A 378 9.03 1.79 -3.88
N TYR A 379 7.91 1.31 -3.39
CA TYR A 379 7.13 1.93 -2.32
C TYR A 379 6.79 0.85 -1.31
N ASP A 380 7.31 0.96 -0.09
CA ASP A 380 7.12 -0.03 0.97
C ASP A 380 6.55 0.63 2.23
N GLU A 381 5.28 0.98 2.17
CA GLU A 381 4.54 1.52 3.31
C GLU A 381 4.33 0.47 4.40
N ALA A 382 4.25 -0.80 4.02
CA ALA A 382 4.03 -1.89 4.97
C ALA A 382 5.20 -2.02 5.95
N ALA A 383 6.45 -2.01 5.45
CA ALA A 383 7.64 -2.02 6.30
C ALA A 383 7.71 -0.79 7.24
N TYR A 384 7.34 0.38 6.75
CA TYR A 384 7.28 1.58 7.59
C TYR A 384 6.24 1.43 8.71
N ARG A 385 5.02 0.99 8.37
CA ARG A 385 3.94 0.79 9.35
C ARG A 385 4.30 -0.26 10.39
N GLN A 386 4.94 -1.34 9.98
CA GLN A 386 5.43 -2.37 10.90
C GLN A 386 6.46 -1.79 11.86
N LEU A 387 7.46 -1.08 11.36
CA LEU A 387 8.49 -0.45 12.20
C LEU A 387 7.88 0.56 13.17
N GLN A 388 6.94 1.39 12.74
CA GLN A 388 6.25 2.34 13.59
C GLN A 388 5.47 1.63 14.70
N ALA A 389 4.71 0.58 14.37
CA ALA A 389 3.95 -0.19 15.35
C ALA A 389 4.87 -0.85 16.39
N GLU A 390 6.04 -1.35 15.99
CA GLU A 390 7.03 -1.91 16.91
C GLU A 390 7.65 -0.84 17.84
N LEU A 391 7.91 0.35 17.32
CA LEU A 391 8.43 1.47 18.12
C LEU A 391 7.40 1.98 19.13
N ASP A 392 6.13 2.07 18.75
CA ASP A 392 5.05 2.51 19.63
C ASP A 392 4.73 1.47 20.71
N ALA A 393 4.85 0.18 20.40
CA ALA A 393 4.71 -0.89 21.38
C ALA A 393 5.83 -0.91 22.47
N ARG A 394 6.95 -0.23 22.22
CA ARG A 394 8.08 -0.11 23.18
C ARG A 394 7.98 1.11 24.08
N LYS A 395 7.09 2.06 23.79
CA LYS A 395 6.79 3.23 24.65
C LYS A 395 5.77 2.88 25.73
#